data_ece2559c916486ace1a0f11cec44a615
#
_entry.id   ece2559c916486ace1a0f11cec44a615
#
_cell.length_a   1.000
_cell.length_b   1.000
_cell.length_c   1.000
_cell.angle_alpha   90.00
_cell.angle_beta   90.00
_cell.angle_gamma   90.00
#
_symmetry.space_group_name_H-M   'P 1'
#
loop_
_entity.id
_entity.type
_entity.pdbx_description
1 polymer ?
#
loop_
_entity_poly.entity_id
_entity_poly.type
_entity_poly.pdbx_seq_one_letter_code
_entity_poly.pdbx_strand_id
1 'polypeptide(L)'
;LAADAERLSARTQPLDDRLREAAHFALAAGAARIEREHVDAAIAAHRRRHERIRLGHLDQILRGQWLIDTAGSHVGQVNGLAVVPLGEDSFAHPQRITATVRAGAGEVIDIEREVKLGGPIHSKGVLILSAFLAARFGWMLPLSLKASLVFEQSYGGVEGDSASLAELVALLSALSGVAVKQSLAVTGSVNQFGVVQPVGGINEKIEGFFDLCAVRGLDGRQGVLIPRANVCHLMLRDDVVEAVRAGRFAVWAVADADEAVELLTGVAAGVPDEQGRMAAGSMSRRVVEGLRKLARMQREFARRGHEDDADAAGHRGRPHAS
;
A
#
# COMPACT_ATOMS: atom_id res chain seq x y z
N LEU A 1 -1.80 22.41 13.29
CA LEU A 1 -2.11 22.39 14.73
C LEU A 1 -3.28 21.49 15.09
N ALA A 2 -3.96 20.93 14.12
CA ALA A 2 -4.92 19.85 14.26
C ALA A 2 -4.36 18.61 13.59
N ALA A 3 -4.65 17.43 14.13
CA ALA A 3 -4.26 16.16 13.51
C ALA A 3 -5.19 15.80 12.36
N ASP A 4 -6.42 16.32 12.38
CA ASP A 4 -7.48 16.12 11.38
C ASP A 4 -8.49 17.27 11.43
N ALA A 5 -9.50 17.23 10.56
CA ALA A 5 -10.51 18.28 10.46
C ALA A 5 -11.50 18.33 11.65
N GLU A 6 -11.56 17.30 12.50
CA GLU A 6 -12.54 17.20 13.57
C GLU A 6 -12.02 17.66 14.95
N ARG A 7 -10.69 17.67 15.14
CA ARG A 7 -10.09 17.88 16.46
C ARG A 7 -8.93 18.87 16.42
N LEU A 8 -8.98 19.83 17.31
CA LEU A 8 -7.85 20.73 17.57
C LEU A 8 -6.83 20.06 18.51
N SER A 9 -5.55 20.36 18.30
CA SER A 9 -4.50 19.95 19.24
C SER A 9 -4.66 20.63 20.59
N ALA A 10 -4.59 19.88 21.67
CA ALA A 10 -4.50 20.42 23.02
C ALA A 10 -3.07 20.91 23.38
N ARG A 11 -2.10 20.74 22.50
CA ARG A 11 -0.72 21.22 22.69
C ARG A 11 -0.67 22.72 22.41
N THR A 12 -0.40 23.50 23.42
CA THR A 12 -0.33 24.97 23.29
C THR A 12 1.02 25.45 22.78
N GLN A 13 2.11 24.73 23.08
CA GLN A 13 3.47 25.12 22.68
C GLN A 13 3.65 25.31 21.17
N PRO A 14 3.25 24.34 20.30
CA PRO A 14 3.36 24.55 18.85
C PRO A 14 2.53 25.73 18.34
N LEU A 15 1.39 26.02 18.99
CA LEU A 15 0.57 27.17 18.64
C LEU A 15 1.27 28.49 19.01
N ASP A 16 1.84 28.58 20.23
CA ASP A 16 2.58 29.73 20.70
C ASP A 16 3.80 30.03 19.81
N ASP A 17 4.55 29.00 19.46
CA ASP A 17 5.71 29.13 18.57
C ASP A 17 5.30 29.65 17.17
N ARG A 18 4.18 29.20 16.60
CA ARG A 18 3.66 29.72 15.34
C ARG A 18 3.21 31.18 15.45
N LEU A 19 2.55 31.54 16.55
CA LEU A 19 2.12 32.93 16.79
C LEU A 19 3.32 33.86 16.94
N ARG A 20 4.37 33.44 17.66
CA ARG A 20 5.61 34.24 17.80
C ARG A 20 6.30 34.44 16.46
N GLU A 21 6.38 33.38 15.64
CA GLU A 21 6.95 33.48 14.32
C GLU A 21 6.10 34.35 13.38
N ALA A 22 4.78 34.26 13.44
CA ALA A 22 3.87 35.13 12.68
C ALA A 22 4.00 36.60 13.13
N ALA A 23 4.18 36.83 14.44
CA ALA A 23 4.47 38.18 14.96
C ALA A 23 5.78 38.74 14.40
N HIS A 24 6.83 37.90 14.25
CA HIS A 24 8.07 38.31 13.62
C HIS A 24 7.86 38.77 12.17
N PHE A 25 7.09 38.01 11.37
CA PHE A 25 6.75 38.40 10.00
C PHE A 25 5.90 39.68 9.94
N ALA A 26 4.94 39.84 10.85
CA ALA A 26 4.13 41.05 10.92
C ALA A 26 5.01 42.30 11.25
N LEU A 27 5.91 42.18 12.21
CA LEU A 27 6.85 43.27 12.54
C LEU A 27 7.78 43.60 11.38
N ALA A 28 8.33 42.60 10.70
CA ALA A 28 9.18 42.76 9.53
C ALA A 28 8.45 43.47 8.36
N ALA A 29 7.14 43.24 8.24
CA ALA A 29 6.29 43.91 7.24
C ALA A 29 5.77 45.30 7.71
N GLY A 30 6.10 45.75 8.92
CA GLY A 30 5.58 46.99 9.48
C GLY A 30 4.08 46.96 9.84
N ALA A 31 3.49 45.77 9.96
CA ALA A 31 2.07 45.60 10.29
C ALA A 31 1.81 45.79 11.80
N ALA A 32 0.68 46.46 12.13
CA ALA A 32 0.29 46.69 13.50
C ALA A 32 -0.29 45.46 14.23
N ARG A 33 -0.65 44.40 13.48
CA ARG A 33 -1.23 43.14 14.00
C ARG A 33 -0.90 41.98 13.07
N ILE A 34 -1.04 40.78 13.61
CA ILE A 34 -0.87 39.56 12.85
C ILE A 34 -2.10 39.37 11.96
N GLU A 35 -1.90 39.29 10.66
CA GLU A 35 -2.89 38.93 9.66
C GLU A 35 -2.63 37.53 9.12
N ARG A 36 -3.56 36.95 8.33
CA ARG A 36 -3.46 35.60 7.76
C ARG A 36 -2.15 35.36 7.03
N GLU A 37 -1.71 36.32 6.23
CA GLU A 37 -0.46 36.24 5.45
C GLU A 37 0.79 36.03 6.31
N HIS A 38 0.82 36.60 7.50
CA HIS A 38 1.91 36.43 8.46
C HIS A 38 1.92 35.03 9.07
N VAL A 39 0.72 34.48 9.33
CA VAL A 39 0.56 33.09 9.79
C VAL A 39 0.97 32.12 8.70
N ASP A 40 0.54 32.35 7.46
CA ASP A 40 0.91 31.52 6.30
C ASP A 40 2.43 31.54 6.06
N ALA A 41 3.08 32.72 6.20
CA ALA A 41 4.53 32.86 6.12
C ALA A 41 5.25 32.07 7.25
N ALA A 42 4.75 32.11 8.48
CA ALA A 42 5.29 31.33 9.59
C ALA A 42 5.16 29.83 9.37
N ILE A 43 4.01 29.35 8.88
CA ILE A 43 3.79 27.95 8.52
C ILE A 43 4.76 27.53 7.40
N ALA A 44 4.91 28.33 6.35
CA ALA A 44 5.83 28.07 5.26
C ALA A 44 7.29 28.02 5.70
N ALA A 45 7.70 28.94 6.59
CA ALA A 45 9.06 28.97 7.15
C ALA A 45 9.35 27.75 8.03
N HIS A 46 8.40 27.36 8.88
CA HIS A 46 8.52 26.14 9.68
C HIS A 46 8.67 24.91 8.77
N ARG A 47 7.79 24.75 7.78
CA ARG A 47 7.85 23.67 6.82
C ARG A 47 9.22 23.58 6.15
N ARG A 48 9.75 24.67 5.61
CA ARG A 48 11.10 24.72 5.00
C ARG A 48 12.21 24.23 5.93
N ARG A 49 12.15 24.50 7.22
CA ARG A 49 13.18 24.04 8.18
C ARG A 49 13.12 22.51 8.39
N HIS A 50 11.94 21.91 8.28
CA HIS A 50 11.72 20.47 8.53
C HIS A 50 11.68 19.63 7.23
N GLU A 51 11.66 20.27 6.07
CA GLU A 51 11.57 19.59 4.76
C GLU A 51 12.83 18.84 4.32
N ARG A 52 13.97 19.09 4.94
CA ARG A 52 15.25 18.52 4.45
C ARG A 52 15.22 17.00 4.29
N ILE A 53 14.67 16.27 5.23
CA ILE A 53 14.59 14.81 5.18
C ILE A 53 13.58 14.38 4.12
N ARG A 54 12.40 15.00 4.11
CA ARG A 54 11.37 14.74 3.09
C ARG A 54 11.88 14.99 1.67
N LEU A 55 12.54 16.11 1.44
CA LEU A 55 13.15 16.45 0.13
C LEU A 55 14.28 15.48 -0.24
N GLY A 56 15.06 15.02 0.75
CA GLY A 56 16.07 13.99 0.53
C GLY A 56 15.46 12.66 0.04
N HIS A 57 14.35 12.21 0.61
CA HIS A 57 13.61 11.03 0.14
C HIS A 57 13.06 11.23 -1.28
N LEU A 58 12.46 12.39 -1.54
CA LEU A 58 11.95 12.73 -2.87
C LEU A 58 13.08 12.74 -3.93
N ASP A 59 14.23 13.33 -3.61
CA ASP A 59 15.38 13.34 -4.48
C ASP A 59 15.92 11.94 -4.80
N GLN A 60 15.98 11.04 -3.82
CA GLN A 60 16.34 9.63 -4.02
C GLN A 60 15.39 8.91 -4.99
N ILE A 61 14.07 9.17 -4.89
CA ILE A 61 13.09 8.62 -5.82
C ILE A 61 13.29 9.22 -7.23
N LEU A 62 13.50 10.53 -7.33
CA LEU A 62 13.70 11.22 -8.62
C LEU A 62 14.98 10.77 -9.33
N ARG A 63 16.02 10.47 -8.57
CA ARG A 63 17.31 9.93 -9.10
C ARG A 63 17.23 8.42 -9.41
N GLY A 64 16.10 7.77 -9.18
CA GLY A 64 15.97 6.34 -9.39
C GLY A 64 16.73 5.46 -8.39
N GLN A 65 17.15 6.01 -7.25
CA GLN A 65 17.75 5.26 -6.16
C GLN A 65 16.69 4.50 -5.38
N TRP A 66 15.51 5.08 -5.23
CA TRP A 66 14.30 4.42 -4.76
C TRP A 66 13.33 4.23 -5.92
N LEU A 67 12.94 2.98 -6.13
CA LEU A 67 12.18 2.57 -7.31
C LEU A 67 10.68 2.73 -7.08
N ILE A 68 10.14 3.90 -7.36
CA ILE A 68 8.71 4.19 -7.32
C ILE A 68 8.24 4.61 -8.72
N ASP A 69 7.22 3.94 -9.24
CA ASP A 69 6.58 4.31 -10.49
C ASP A 69 5.32 5.15 -10.24
N THR A 70 5.08 6.16 -11.08
CA THR A 70 3.87 7.01 -11.04
C THR A 70 3.10 6.95 -12.38
N ALA A 71 3.44 6.00 -13.23
CA ALA A 71 2.81 5.73 -14.51
C ALA A 71 3.01 4.27 -14.91
N GLY A 72 2.26 3.81 -15.92
CA GLY A 72 2.30 2.41 -16.36
C GLY A 72 1.50 1.47 -15.44
N SER A 73 1.74 0.17 -15.59
CA SER A 73 1.08 -0.87 -14.79
C SER A 73 1.97 -2.11 -14.66
N HIS A 74 1.95 -2.76 -13.49
CA HIS A 74 2.76 -3.94 -13.20
C HIS A 74 1.95 -5.00 -12.45
N VAL A 75 2.23 -6.27 -12.74
CA VAL A 75 1.64 -7.41 -12.01
C VAL A 75 2.38 -7.59 -10.68
N GLY A 76 1.63 -7.75 -9.60
CA GLY A 76 2.19 -8.01 -8.27
C GLY A 76 2.91 -6.83 -7.64
N GLN A 77 2.70 -5.61 -8.13
CA GLN A 77 3.34 -4.39 -7.61
C GLN A 77 2.30 -3.32 -7.32
N VAL A 78 2.39 -2.68 -6.15
CA VAL A 78 1.49 -1.62 -5.68
C VAL A 78 2.30 -0.52 -4.99
N ASN A 79 1.89 0.74 -5.14
CA ASN A 79 2.41 1.84 -4.33
C ASN A 79 1.62 1.90 -3.01
N GLY A 80 2.24 1.47 -1.92
CA GLY A 80 1.80 1.73 -0.55
C GLY A 80 2.27 3.09 -0.06
N LEU A 81 1.83 3.50 1.13
CA LEU A 81 2.15 4.81 1.71
C LEU A 81 2.60 4.64 3.17
N ALA A 82 3.81 5.08 3.47
CA ALA A 82 4.40 5.03 4.81
C ALA A 82 4.54 6.42 5.41
N VAL A 83 4.24 6.56 6.71
CA VAL A 83 4.46 7.77 7.49
C VAL A 83 5.79 7.66 8.23
N VAL A 84 6.60 8.70 8.14
CA VAL A 84 7.85 8.84 8.88
C VAL A 84 7.67 9.93 9.93
N PRO A 85 7.68 9.58 11.22
CA PRO A 85 7.67 10.57 12.29
C PRO A 85 9.02 11.32 12.34
N LEU A 86 8.97 12.63 12.52
CA LEU A 86 10.14 13.48 12.59
C LEU A 86 9.99 14.51 13.73
N GLY A 87 10.25 14.07 14.95
CA GLY A 87 10.01 14.88 16.15
C GLY A 87 8.53 15.18 16.35
N GLU A 88 8.15 16.46 16.25
CA GLU A 88 6.76 16.89 16.35
C GLU A 88 6.01 16.87 15.01
N ASP A 89 6.74 16.75 13.90
CA ASP A 89 6.19 16.69 12.56
C ASP A 89 6.20 15.25 12.03
N SER A 90 5.50 15.03 10.94
CA SER A 90 5.53 13.80 10.17
C SER A 90 5.41 14.11 8.68
N PHE A 91 5.95 13.24 7.87
CA PHE A 91 5.70 13.24 6.44
C PHE A 91 5.47 11.81 5.96
N ALA A 92 4.90 11.64 4.80
CA ALA A 92 4.79 10.33 4.21
C ALA A 92 5.47 10.28 2.84
N HIS A 93 5.82 9.08 2.44
CA HIS A 93 6.36 8.80 1.11
C HIS A 93 5.77 7.49 0.57
N PRO A 94 5.71 7.33 -0.77
CA PRO A 94 5.32 6.06 -1.36
C PRO A 94 6.38 5.00 -1.12
N GLN A 95 5.91 3.76 -0.93
CA GLN A 95 6.74 2.56 -0.88
C GLN A 95 6.24 1.54 -1.90
N ARG A 96 7.15 0.91 -2.63
CA ARG A 96 6.83 -0.18 -3.52
C ARG A 96 6.62 -1.44 -2.69
N ILE A 97 5.42 -2.02 -2.81
CA ILE A 97 5.07 -3.31 -2.22
C ILE A 97 4.94 -4.31 -3.37
N THR A 98 5.63 -5.43 -3.26
CA THR A 98 5.55 -6.49 -4.28
C THR A 98 5.12 -7.81 -3.70
N ALA A 99 4.44 -8.60 -4.53
CA ALA A 99 4.01 -9.95 -4.23
C ALA A 99 4.47 -10.90 -5.34
N THR A 100 5.00 -12.05 -4.95
CA THR A 100 5.26 -13.17 -5.86
C THR A 100 4.52 -14.41 -5.40
N VAL A 101 4.14 -15.28 -6.35
CA VAL A 101 3.38 -16.50 -6.04
C VAL A 101 3.97 -17.69 -6.78
N ARG A 102 4.01 -18.85 -6.11
CA ARG A 102 4.43 -20.13 -6.68
C ARG A 102 3.60 -21.28 -6.08
N ALA A 103 3.72 -22.48 -6.63
CA ALA A 103 3.12 -23.67 -6.03
C ALA A 103 3.71 -23.92 -4.63
N GLY A 104 2.86 -24.30 -3.67
CA GLY A 104 3.25 -24.50 -2.28
C GLY A 104 2.10 -24.98 -1.40
N ALA A 105 2.31 -25.03 -0.08
CA ALA A 105 1.43 -25.65 0.89
C ALA A 105 0.36 -24.71 1.50
N GLY A 106 0.06 -23.58 0.87
CA GLY A 106 -0.94 -22.62 1.37
C GLY A 106 -0.34 -21.57 2.33
N GLU A 107 0.86 -21.09 2.04
CA GLU A 107 1.61 -20.20 2.91
C GLU A 107 1.80 -18.82 2.28
N VAL A 108 1.58 -17.76 3.05
CA VAL A 108 1.97 -16.39 2.72
C VAL A 108 3.14 -16.01 3.64
N ILE A 109 4.30 -15.78 3.04
CA ILE A 109 5.51 -15.35 3.72
C ILE A 109 5.57 -13.84 3.68
N ASP A 110 5.66 -13.24 4.85
CA ASP A 110 5.99 -11.84 5.06
C ASP A 110 7.50 -11.74 5.27
N ILE A 111 8.20 -11.13 4.31
CA ILE A 111 9.66 -11.04 4.35
C ILE A 111 10.11 -10.16 5.51
N GLU A 112 9.40 -9.06 5.80
CA GLU A 112 9.71 -8.18 6.92
C GLU A 112 9.66 -8.91 8.27
N ARG A 113 8.68 -9.80 8.45
CA ARG A 113 8.59 -10.64 9.64
C ARG A 113 9.74 -11.64 9.73
N GLU A 114 10.08 -12.30 8.64
CA GLU A 114 11.16 -13.31 8.62
C GLU A 114 12.52 -12.69 8.96
N VAL A 115 12.77 -11.45 8.55
CA VAL A 115 14.00 -10.71 8.85
C VAL A 115 13.89 -9.83 10.10
N LYS A 116 12.80 -9.95 10.88
CA LYS A 116 12.53 -9.20 12.12
C LYS A 116 12.44 -7.67 11.95
N LEU A 117 12.07 -7.22 10.79
CA LEU A 117 11.74 -5.82 10.51
C LEU A 117 10.23 -5.54 10.63
N GLY A 118 9.38 -6.57 10.50
CA GLY A 118 7.93 -6.46 10.70
C GLY A 118 7.54 -6.46 12.18
N GLY A 119 6.86 -5.40 12.62
CA GLY A 119 6.29 -5.32 13.94
C GLY A 119 5.06 -6.22 14.14
N PRO A 120 4.57 -6.36 15.40
CA PRO A 120 3.45 -7.26 15.71
C PRO A 120 2.16 -6.90 14.99
N ILE A 121 1.85 -5.61 14.82
CA ILE A 121 0.62 -5.15 14.17
C ILE A 121 0.69 -5.39 12.66
N HIS A 122 1.85 -5.17 12.05
CA HIS A 122 2.09 -5.51 10.64
C HIS A 122 1.92 -7.02 10.39
N SER A 123 2.57 -7.86 11.20
CA SER A 123 2.46 -9.32 11.10
C SER A 123 1.02 -9.81 11.27
N LYS A 124 0.24 -9.20 12.17
CA LYS A 124 -1.21 -9.46 12.29
C LYS A 124 -1.95 -9.12 11.00
N GLY A 125 -1.61 -8.01 10.33
CA GLY A 125 -2.17 -7.63 9.04
C GLY A 125 -2.00 -8.75 8.01
N VAL A 126 -0.79 -9.27 7.83
CA VAL A 126 -0.49 -10.36 6.88
C VAL A 126 -1.25 -11.65 7.20
N LEU A 127 -1.42 -11.99 8.49
CA LEU A 127 -2.24 -13.14 8.89
C LEU A 127 -3.72 -12.95 8.50
N ILE A 128 -4.24 -11.74 8.60
CA ILE A 128 -5.59 -11.39 8.17
C ILE A 128 -5.74 -11.57 6.65
N LEU A 129 -4.73 -11.22 5.84
CA LEU A 129 -4.76 -11.45 4.39
C LEU A 129 -4.85 -12.94 4.05
N SER A 130 -4.12 -13.78 4.77
CA SER A 130 -4.20 -15.23 4.62
C SER A 130 -5.59 -15.77 4.95
N ALA A 131 -6.22 -15.25 6.02
CA ALA A 131 -7.57 -15.60 6.40
C ALA A 131 -8.60 -15.13 5.36
N PHE A 132 -8.45 -13.92 4.81
CA PHE A 132 -9.30 -13.42 3.73
C PHE A 132 -9.23 -14.32 2.48
N LEU A 133 -8.03 -14.70 2.05
CA LEU A 133 -7.86 -15.58 0.89
C LEU A 133 -8.50 -16.96 1.14
N ALA A 134 -8.32 -17.52 2.34
CA ALA A 134 -8.91 -18.79 2.72
C ALA A 134 -10.44 -18.73 2.74
N ALA A 135 -11.03 -17.69 3.32
CA ALA A 135 -12.46 -17.49 3.38
C ALA A 135 -13.08 -17.28 1.99
N ARG A 136 -12.42 -16.50 1.13
CA ARG A 136 -12.97 -16.12 -0.17
C ARG A 136 -12.78 -17.19 -1.26
N PHE A 137 -11.66 -17.91 -1.24
CA PHE A 137 -11.27 -18.83 -2.31
C PHE A 137 -11.06 -20.28 -1.84
N GLY A 138 -10.81 -20.51 -0.54
CA GLY A 138 -10.43 -21.82 0.01
C GLY A 138 -11.52 -22.89 -0.06
N TRP A 139 -12.79 -22.51 -0.13
CA TRP A 139 -13.91 -23.44 -0.29
C TRP A 139 -13.96 -24.10 -1.67
N MET A 140 -13.37 -23.46 -2.68
CA MET A 140 -13.32 -24.02 -4.03
C MET A 140 -12.14 -24.96 -4.25
N LEU A 141 -10.98 -24.67 -3.62
CA LEU A 141 -9.71 -25.36 -3.83
C LEU A 141 -8.82 -25.22 -2.59
N PRO A 142 -8.03 -26.25 -2.25
CA PRO A 142 -6.95 -26.06 -1.29
C PRO A 142 -6.04 -24.93 -1.78
N LEU A 143 -5.62 -24.05 -0.88
CA LEU A 143 -4.68 -22.97 -1.20
C LEU A 143 -3.28 -23.56 -1.46
N SER A 144 -3.08 -24.12 -2.63
CA SER A 144 -1.80 -24.75 -3.06
C SER A 144 -0.81 -23.69 -3.56
N LEU A 145 -0.57 -22.66 -2.74
CA LEU A 145 0.34 -21.55 -3.08
C LEU A 145 1.40 -21.35 -2.01
N LYS A 146 2.54 -20.82 -2.43
CA LYS A 146 3.50 -20.14 -1.57
C LYS A 146 3.68 -18.73 -2.13
N ALA A 147 3.24 -17.73 -1.38
CA ALA A 147 3.38 -16.33 -1.73
C ALA A 147 4.45 -15.68 -0.87
N SER A 148 5.11 -14.64 -1.39
CA SER A 148 5.93 -13.75 -0.58
C SER A 148 5.50 -12.31 -0.83
N LEU A 149 5.47 -11.54 0.24
CA LEU A 149 5.21 -10.11 0.27
C LEU A 149 6.47 -9.40 0.75
N VAL A 150 6.78 -8.24 0.17
CA VAL A 150 7.92 -7.43 0.59
C VAL A 150 7.67 -5.95 0.33
N PHE A 151 8.15 -5.11 1.25
CA PHE A 151 8.32 -3.68 1.06
C PHE A 151 9.70 -3.45 0.46
N GLU A 152 9.73 -3.26 -0.86
CA GLU A 152 10.98 -3.04 -1.58
C GLU A 152 11.74 -1.84 -0.99
N GLN A 153 13.04 -2.00 -0.82
CA GLN A 153 13.90 -0.94 -0.32
C GLN A 153 13.47 -0.33 1.05
N SER A 154 12.73 -1.08 1.87
CA SER A 154 12.51 -0.72 3.27
C SER A 154 13.61 -1.37 4.12
N TYR A 155 14.44 -0.52 4.74
CA TYR A 155 15.57 -0.97 5.58
C TYR A 155 15.35 -0.64 7.06
N GLY A 156 14.21 -0.03 7.37
CA GLY A 156 13.74 0.26 8.73
C GLY A 156 12.60 -0.66 9.15
N GLY A 157 12.20 -0.58 10.42
CA GLY A 157 11.05 -1.34 10.91
C GLY A 157 9.75 -0.90 10.23
N VAL A 158 8.94 -1.88 9.81
CA VAL A 158 7.58 -1.67 9.29
C VAL A 158 6.61 -2.00 10.42
N GLU A 159 5.79 -1.02 10.82
CA GLU A 159 4.79 -1.18 11.88
C GLU A 159 3.42 -0.70 11.41
N GLY A 160 2.38 -1.27 12.02
CA GLY A 160 0.99 -0.95 11.66
C GLY A 160 0.47 -1.83 10.52
N ASP A 161 -0.85 -1.87 10.40
CA ASP A 161 -1.58 -2.66 9.41
C ASP A 161 -2.10 -1.81 8.23
N SER A 162 -1.72 -0.54 8.18
CA SER A 162 -2.25 0.42 7.20
C SER A 162 -1.83 0.15 5.74
N ALA A 163 -0.92 -0.78 5.51
CA ALA A 163 -0.52 -1.24 4.19
C ALA A 163 -1.23 -2.53 3.75
N SER A 164 -2.01 -3.19 4.64
CA SER A 164 -2.58 -4.50 4.35
C SER A 164 -3.52 -4.50 3.13
N LEU A 165 -4.20 -3.40 2.83
CA LEU A 165 -4.97 -3.27 1.58
C LEU A 165 -4.05 -3.28 0.35
N ALA A 166 -2.91 -2.60 0.38
CA ALA A 166 -1.93 -2.60 -0.70
C ALA A 166 -1.32 -3.99 -0.91
N GLU A 167 -0.95 -4.66 0.18
CA GLU A 167 -0.44 -6.04 0.18
C GLU A 167 -1.45 -7.02 -0.39
N LEU A 168 -2.74 -6.90 0.00
CA LEU A 168 -3.81 -7.73 -0.54
C LEU A 168 -3.94 -7.54 -2.06
N VAL A 169 -3.97 -6.30 -2.54
CA VAL A 169 -4.08 -6.02 -3.98
C VAL A 169 -2.86 -6.54 -4.74
N ALA A 170 -1.63 -6.39 -4.20
CA ALA A 170 -0.42 -6.96 -4.80
C ALA A 170 -0.53 -8.48 -4.92
N LEU A 171 -1.02 -9.15 -3.88
CA LEU A 171 -1.19 -10.60 -3.86
C LEU A 171 -2.26 -11.09 -4.83
N LEU A 172 -3.42 -10.43 -4.88
CA LEU A 172 -4.48 -10.73 -5.84
C LEU A 172 -4.02 -10.50 -7.29
N SER A 173 -3.25 -9.44 -7.53
CA SER A 173 -2.63 -9.15 -8.81
C SER A 173 -1.65 -10.26 -9.23
N ALA A 174 -0.75 -10.69 -8.34
CA ALA A 174 0.19 -11.76 -8.60
C ALA A 174 -0.51 -13.11 -8.91
N LEU A 175 -1.60 -13.42 -8.19
CA LEU A 175 -2.39 -14.64 -8.40
C LEU A 175 -3.16 -14.62 -9.71
N SER A 176 -3.74 -13.48 -10.07
CA SER A 176 -4.61 -13.32 -11.24
C SER A 176 -3.86 -13.02 -12.54
N GLY A 177 -2.62 -12.52 -12.44
CA GLY A 177 -1.86 -11.97 -13.56
C GLY A 177 -2.39 -10.62 -14.06
N VAL A 178 -3.26 -9.95 -13.29
CA VAL A 178 -3.81 -8.62 -13.64
C VAL A 178 -2.87 -7.54 -13.15
N ALA A 179 -2.46 -6.64 -14.05
CA ALA A 179 -1.56 -5.55 -13.70
C ALA A 179 -2.28 -4.44 -12.91
N VAL A 180 -1.57 -3.81 -11.98
CA VAL A 180 -2.01 -2.68 -11.14
C VAL A 180 -1.45 -1.40 -11.70
N LYS A 181 -2.31 -0.36 -11.81
CA LYS A 181 -1.92 0.98 -12.27
C LYS A 181 -0.95 1.63 -11.28
N GLN A 182 0.23 2.00 -11.74
CA GLN A 182 1.26 2.63 -10.93
C GLN A 182 1.06 4.15 -10.76
N SER A 183 0.12 4.74 -11.50
CA SER A 183 -0.31 6.12 -11.27
C SER A 183 -1.12 6.30 -9.98
N LEU A 184 -1.49 5.21 -9.33
CA LEU A 184 -2.28 5.21 -8.11
C LEU A 184 -1.46 4.67 -6.93
N ALA A 185 -1.68 5.27 -5.76
CA ALA A 185 -1.23 4.72 -4.48
C ALA A 185 -2.44 4.35 -3.63
N VAL A 186 -2.26 3.47 -2.66
CA VAL A 186 -3.33 3.03 -1.77
C VAL A 186 -2.85 2.90 -0.33
N THR A 187 -3.71 3.27 0.60
CA THR A 187 -3.54 3.00 2.03
C THR A 187 -4.86 2.55 2.63
N GLY A 188 -4.79 1.68 3.61
CA GLY A 188 -5.95 1.16 4.33
C GLY A 188 -5.59 -0.12 5.08
N SER A 189 -6.18 -0.33 6.24
CA SER A 189 -6.23 -1.63 6.88
C SER A 189 -7.42 -2.41 6.32
N VAL A 190 -7.30 -3.72 6.19
CA VAL A 190 -8.38 -4.59 5.73
C VAL A 190 -8.64 -5.70 6.73
N ASN A 191 -9.91 -6.00 7.01
CA ASN A 191 -10.27 -7.14 7.84
C ASN A 191 -10.42 -8.43 7.00
N GLN A 192 -10.61 -9.58 7.67
CA GLN A 192 -10.72 -10.88 6.99
C GLN A 192 -11.98 -11.04 6.12
N PHE A 193 -12.91 -10.08 6.14
CA PHE A 193 -14.07 -10.02 5.25
C PHE A 193 -13.88 -9.07 4.07
N GLY A 194 -12.72 -8.41 3.98
CA GLY A 194 -12.40 -7.45 2.91
C GLY A 194 -12.89 -6.03 3.17
N VAL A 195 -13.44 -5.73 4.35
CA VAL A 195 -13.86 -4.36 4.71
C VAL A 195 -12.65 -3.52 5.01
N VAL A 196 -12.58 -2.34 4.40
CA VAL A 196 -11.48 -1.38 4.57
C VAL A 196 -11.71 -0.53 5.81
N GLN A 197 -10.69 -0.47 6.66
CA GLN A 197 -10.71 0.18 7.96
C GLN A 197 -9.86 1.47 7.95
N PRO A 198 -10.21 2.48 8.77
CA PRO A 198 -9.50 3.75 8.82
C PRO A 198 -8.06 3.59 9.34
N VAL A 199 -7.20 4.51 8.90
CA VAL A 199 -5.77 4.53 9.24
C VAL A 199 -5.33 5.93 9.67
N GLY A 200 -4.19 6.02 10.36
CA GLY A 200 -3.57 7.29 10.73
C GLY A 200 -2.74 7.90 9.59
N GLY A 201 -2.44 9.20 9.73
CA GLY A 201 -1.55 9.94 8.82
C GLY A 201 -2.10 10.09 7.41
N ILE A 202 -3.42 10.22 7.27
CA ILE A 202 -4.07 10.20 5.96
C ILE A 202 -3.72 11.41 5.11
N ASN A 203 -3.60 12.59 5.72
CA ASN A 203 -3.24 13.82 5.03
C ASN A 203 -1.80 13.75 4.52
N GLU A 204 -0.86 13.35 5.38
CA GLU A 204 0.55 13.18 5.03
C GLU A 204 0.74 12.15 3.91
N LYS A 205 -0.01 11.05 3.95
CA LYS A 205 0.04 10.00 2.93
C LYS A 205 -0.41 10.49 1.55
N ILE A 206 -1.50 11.24 1.49
CA ILE A 206 -1.99 11.83 0.25
C ILE A 206 -0.98 12.86 -0.28
N GLU A 207 -0.54 13.77 0.59
CA GLU A 207 0.40 14.83 0.25
C GLU A 207 1.76 14.29 -0.20
N GLY A 208 2.26 13.24 0.45
CA GLY A 208 3.54 12.62 0.08
C GLY A 208 3.55 11.99 -1.31
N PHE A 209 2.45 11.33 -1.72
CA PHE A 209 2.34 10.82 -3.09
C PHE A 209 2.08 11.92 -4.11
N PHE A 210 1.27 12.92 -3.73
CA PHE A 210 1.03 14.10 -4.55
C PHE A 210 2.32 14.84 -4.88
N ASP A 211 3.19 15.08 -3.89
CA ASP A 211 4.46 15.78 -4.08
C ASP A 211 5.35 15.10 -5.15
N LEU A 212 5.45 13.77 -5.10
CA LEU A 212 6.18 13.02 -6.13
C LEU A 212 5.53 13.16 -7.51
N CYS A 213 4.21 13.01 -7.58
CA CYS A 213 3.47 13.11 -8.83
C CYS A 213 3.53 14.52 -9.41
N ALA A 214 3.46 15.57 -8.58
CA ALA A 214 3.54 16.97 -9.00
C ALA A 214 4.89 17.30 -9.66
N VAL A 215 6.00 16.81 -9.09
CA VAL A 215 7.34 17.03 -9.67
C VAL A 215 7.50 16.26 -10.99
N ARG A 216 6.92 15.08 -11.13
CA ARG A 216 6.95 14.29 -12.38
C ARG A 216 5.97 14.76 -13.44
N GLY A 217 5.02 15.61 -13.09
CA GLY A 217 3.97 16.12 -13.94
C GLY A 217 2.65 15.38 -13.76
N LEU A 218 1.64 16.13 -13.33
CA LEU A 218 0.26 15.63 -13.15
C LEU A 218 -0.46 15.63 -14.52
N ASP A 219 -1.05 14.49 -14.88
CA ASP A 219 -1.81 14.30 -16.13
C ASP A 219 -3.27 13.85 -15.91
N GLY A 220 -3.75 13.91 -14.65
CA GLY A 220 -5.11 13.56 -14.26
C GLY A 220 -5.34 12.06 -14.00
N ARG A 221 -4.31 11.21 -14.18
CA ARG A 221 -4.38 9.78 -13.89
C ARG A 221 -3.87 9.41 -12.50
N GLN A 222 -3.13 10.33 -11.87
CA GLN A 222 -2.53 10.11 -10.56
C GLN A 222 -3.52 10.35 -9.43
N GLY A 223 -3.36 9.57 -8.35
CA GLY A 223 -4.16 9.76 -7.16
C GLY A 223 -3.94 8.71 -6.09
N VAL A 224 -4.71 8.85 -5.01
CA VAL A 224 -4.61 8.01 -3.82
C VAL A 224 -5.97 7.41 -3.48
N LEU A 225 -5.98 6.11 -3.18
CA LEU A 225 -7.13 5.43 -2.60
C LEU A 225 -6.99 5.44 -1.07
N ILE A 226 -8.05 5.84 -0.39
CA ILE A 226 -8.13 5.95 1.07
C ILE A 226 -9.35 5.22 1.62
N PRO A 227 -9.34 4.81 2.90
CA PRO A 227 -10.54 4.31 3.54
C PRO A 227 -11.66 5.35 3.55
N ARG A 228 -12.89 4.95 3.24
CA ARG A 228 -14.08 5.83 3.25
C ARG A 228 -14.28 6.49 4.62
N ALA A 229 -13.98 5.76 5.69
CA ALA A 229 -14.07 6.29 7.05
C ALA A 229 -13.07 7.42 7.36
N ASN A 230 -12.02 7.61 6.55
CA ASN A 230 -11.06 8.70 6.72
C ASN A 230 -11.47 10.00 6.01
N VAL A 231 -12.55 10.02 5.24
CA VAL A 231 -12.96 11.22 4.49
C VAL A 231 -13.22 12.42 5.42
N CYS A 232 -13.82 12.19 6.59
CA CYS A 232 -14.08 13.24 7.59
C CYS A 232 -12.78 13.83 8.19
N HIS A 233 -11.64 13.11 8.10
CA HIS A 233 -10.35 13.57 8.63
C HIS A 233 -9.52 14.38 7.63
N LEU A 234 -10.00 14.55 6.39
CA LEU A 234 -9.22 15.23 5.35
C LEU A 234 -9.04 16.71 5.65
N MET A 235 -7.78 17.14 5.71
CA MET A 235 -7.35 18.53 5.88
C MET A 235 -6.09 18.74 5.03
N LEU A 236 -6.28 18.71 3.71
CA LEU A 236 -5.20 18.73 2.73
C LEU A 236 -4.72 20.16 2.48
N ARG A 237 -3.46 20.28 2.04
CA ARG A 237 -2.86 21.52 1.56
C ARG A 237 -3.66 22.09 0.38
N ASP A 238 -3.66 23.42 0.26
CA ASP A 238 -4.39 24.15 -0.80
C ASP A 238 -3.97 23.72 -2.20
N ASP A 239 -2.67 23.46 -2.46
CA ASP A 239 -2.17 23.00 -3.75
C ASP A 239 -2.71 21.62 -4.16
N VAL A 240 -2.89 20.71 -3.20
CA VAL A 240 -3.53 19.40 -3.42
C VAL A 240 -5.00 19.59 -3.75
N VAL A 241 -5.70 20.42 -2.96
CA VAL A 241 -7.14 20.72 -3.17
C VAL A 241 -7.37 21.35 -4.55
N GLU A 242 -6.52 22.29 -4.95
CA GLU A 242 -6.58 22.93 -6.28
C GLU A 242 -6.32 21.93 -7.42
N ALA A 243 -5.35 21.03 -7.25
CA ALA A 243 -5.07 20.00 -8.25
C ALA A 243 -6.25 19.01 -8.40
N VAL A 244 -6.92 18.66 -7.29
CA VAL A 244 -8.13 17.81 -7.31
C VAL A 244 -9.29 18.54 -7.99
N ARG A 245 -9.53 19.80 -7.65
CA ARG A 245 -10.59 20.62 -8.31
C ARG A 245 -10.35 20.77 -9.80
N ALA A 246 -9.10 20.88 -10.21
CA ALA A 246 -8.71 20.97 -11.62
C ALA A 246 -8.70 19.62 -12.35
N GLY A 247 -9.05 18.51 -11.70
CA GLY A 247 -9.04 17.16 -12.28
C GLY A 247 -7.65 16.63 -12.62
N ARG A 248 -6.58 17.22 -12.05
CA ARG A 248 -5.19 16.81 -12.30
C ARG A 248 -4.69 15.74 -11.34
N PHE A 249 -5.36 15.57 -10.20
CA PHE A 249 -5.09 14.56 -9.19
C PHE A 249 -6.44 14.08 -8.61
N ALA A 250 -6.49 12.87 -8.06
CA ALA A 250 -7.73 12.37 -7.49
C ALA A 250 -7.52 11.67 -6.14
N VAL A 251 -8.55 11.73 -5.28
CA VAL A 251 -8.62 10.99 -4.02
C VAL A 251 -9.89 10.16 -4.05
N TRP A 252 -9.76 8.84 -3.99
CA TRP A 252 -10.89 7.90 -3.99
C TRP A 252 -11.11 7.31 -2.61
N ALA A 253 -12.34 7.35 -2.14
CA ALA A 253 -12.76 6.74 -0.90
C ALA A 253 -13.32 5.34 -1.16
N VAL A 254 -12.69 4.31 -0.59
CA VAL A 254 -13.09 2.91 -0.75
C VAL A 254 -13.59 2.33 0.57
N ALA A 255 -14.65 1.50 0.50
CA ALA A 255 -15.22 0.83 1.66
C ALA A 255 -14.72 -0.61 1.80
N ASP A 256 -14.35 -1.25 0.71
CA ASP A 256 -13.92 -2.64 0.68
C ASP A 256 -12.79 -2.87 -0.34
N ALA A 257 -12.21 -4.07 -0.27
CA ALA A 257 -11.12 -4.48 -1.13
C ALA A 257 -11.53 -4.61 -2.61
N ASP A 258 -12.80 -4.87 -2.89
CA ASP A 258 -13.30 -5.04 -4.25
C ASP A 258 -13.33 -3.68 -4.97
N GLU A 259 -13.84 -2.63 -4.32
CA GLU A 259 -13.76 -1.25 -4.84
C GLU A 259 -12.30 -0.84 -5.12
N ALA A 260 -11.38 -1.18 -4.20
CA ALA A 260 -9.96 -0.87 -4.38
C ALA A 260 -9.34 -1.61 -5.57
N VAL A 261 -9.63 -2.90 -5.72
CA VAL A 261 -9.17 -3.72 -6.86
C VAL A 261 -9.67 -3.14 -8.18
N GLU A 262 -10.95 -2.79 -8.28
CA GLU A 262 -11.55 -2.24 -9.50
C GLU A 262 -10.89 -0.92 -9.93
N LEU A 263 -10.68 -0.01 -9.00
CA LEU A 263 -10.01 1.27 -9.27
C LEU A 263 -8.55 1.08 -9.69
N LEU A 264 -7.80 0.27 -8.93
CA LEU A 264 -6.38 0.04 -9.13
C LEU A 264 -6.06 -0.75 -10.41
N THR A 265 -6.96 -1.62 -10.85
CA THR A 265 -6.73 -2.48 -12.01
C THR A 265 -7.57 -2.11 -13.24
N GLY A 266 -8.75 -1.56 -13.03
CA GLY A 266 -9.76 -1.36 -14.06
C GLY A 266 -10.51 -2.65 -14.44
N VAL A 267 -10.36 -3.72 -13.63
CA VAL A 267 -11.03 -5.01 -13.83
C VAL A 267 -12.04 -5.21 -12.71
N ALA A 268 -13.26 -5.61 -13.05
CA ALA A 268 -14.31 -5.89 -12.06
C ALA A 268 -13.86 -6.94 -11.04
N ALA A 269 -14.12 -6.71 -9.76
CA ALA A 269 -13.70 -7.60 -8.68
C ALA A 269 -14.35 -8.99 -8.78
N GLY A 270 -15.62 -9.05 -9.15
CA GLY A 270 -16.35 -10.31 -9.36
C GLY A 270 -16.71 -11.02 -8.08
N VAL A 271 -17.59 -10.40 -7.29
CA VAL A 271 -18.21 -11.05 -6.14
C VAL A 271 -18.94 -12.32 -6.59
N PRO A 272 -18.82 -13.46 -5.89
CA PRO A 272 -19.57 -14.67 -6.19
C PRO A 272 -21.08 -14.42 -6.12
N ASP A 273 -21.84 -14.95 -7.08
CA ASP A 273 -23.30 -14.96 -7.03
C ASP A 273 -23.80 -15.96 -5.97
N GLU A 274 -25.14 -16.05 -5.79
CA GLU A 274 -25.76 -16.99 -4.83
C GLU A 274 -25.40 -18.46 -5.07
N GLN A 275 -24.99 -18.82 -6.29
CA GLN A 275 -24.50 -20.15 -6.65
C GLN A 275 -22.97 -20.27 -6.58
N GLY A 276 -22.26 -19.26 -6.06
CA GLY A 276 -20.81 -19.24 -5.95
C GLY A 276 -20.08 -19.02 -7.29
N ARG A 277 -20.79 -18.61 -8.35
CA ARG A 277 -20.15 -18.37 -9.68
C ARG A 277 -19.63 -16.95 -9.74
N MET A 278 -18.47 -16.80 -10.33
CA MET A 278 -17.80 -15.51 -10.56
C MET A 278 -17.94 -15.10 -12.02
N ALA A 279 -18.16 -13.82 -12.27
CA ALA A 279 -18.27 -13.25 -13.61
C ALA A 279 -17.00 -13.57 -14.43
N ALA A 280 -17.18 -13.92 -15.71
CA ALA A 280 -16.08 -14.21 -16.61
C ALA A 280 -15.16 -12.97 -16.73
N GLY A 281 -13.86 -13.18 -16.69
CA GLY A 281 -12.86 -12.11 -16.80
C GLY A 281 -12.66 -11.25 -15.56
N SER A 282 -13.47 -11.42 -14.49
CA SER A 282 -13.32 -10.71 -13.23
C SER A 282 -12.03 -11.11 -12.50
N MET A 283 -11.59 -10.25 -11.57
CA MET A 283 -10.41 -10.48 -10.73
C MET A 283 -10.52 -11.80 -9.96
N SER A 284 -11.63 -12.01 -9.25
CA SER A 284 -11.86 -13.24 -8.47
C SER A 284 -11.83 -14.50 -9.36
N ARG A 285 -12.41 -14.45 -10.56
CA ARG A 285 -12.35 -15.57 -11.51
C ARG A 285 -10.91 -15.88 -11.92
N ARG A 286 -10.11 -14.86 -12.24
CA ARG A 286 -8.71 -15.02 -12.62
C ARG A 286 -7.86 -15.52 -11.46
N VAL A 287 -8.12 -15.06 -10.21
CA VAL A 287 -7.47 -15.60 -9.00
C VAL A 287 -7.74 -17.10 -8.85
N VAL A 288 -8.99 -17.54 -9.01
CA VAL A 288 -9.35 -18.97 -8.96
C VAL A 288 -8.63 -19.77 -10.05
N GLU A 289 -8.51 -19.23 -11.26
CA GLU A 289 -7.77 -19.86 -12.36
C GLU A 289 -6.27 -19.96 -12.05
N GLY A 290 -5.67 -18.91 -11.46
CA GLY A 290 -4.29 -18.91 -10.97
C GLY A 290 -4.06 -19.98 -9.90
N LEU A 291 -4.94 -20.04 -8.87
CA LEU A 291 -4.88 -21.08 -7.84
C LEU A 291 -5.01 -22.50 -8.40
N ARG A 292 -5.89 -22.71 -9.37
CA ARG A 292 -6.02 -24.01 -10.08
C ARG A 292 -4.75 -24.40 -10.80
N LYS A 293 -4.10 -23.44 -11.47
CA LYS A 293 -2.82 -23.66 -12.16
C LYS A 293 -1.74 -24.09 -11.17
N LEU A 294 -1.60 -23.38 -10.05
CA LEU A 294 -0.63 -23.70 -8.99
C LEU A 294 -0.88 -25.09 -8.40
N ALA A 295 -2.15 -25.44 -8.13
CA ALA A 295 -2.51 -26.75 -7.61
C ALA A 295 -2.19 -27.90 -8.59
N ARG A 296 -2.36 -27.68 -9.91
CA ARG A 296 -1.93 -28.66 -10.93
C ARG A 296 -0.42 -28.84 -10.94
N MET A 297 0.32 -27.74 -10.96
CA MET A 297 1.79 -27.79 -10.91
C MET A 297 2.30 -28.54 -9.68
N GLN A 298 1.73 -28.30 -8.51
CA GLN A 298 2.12 -29.00 -7.28
C GLN A 298 1.89 -30.52 -7.38
N ARG A 299 0.74 -30.94 -7.93
CA ARG A 299 0.44 -32.38 -8.14
C ARG A 299 1.40 -33.02 -9.14
N GLU A 300 1.74 -32.32 -10.22
CA GLU A 300 2.69 -32.80 -11.22
C GLU A 300 4.09 -32.98 -10.65
N PHE A 301 4.57 -32.03 -9.85
CA PHE A 301 5.86 -32.13 -9.16
C PHE A 301 5.88 -33.29 -8.16
N ALA A 302 4.82 -33.45 -7.35
CA ALA A 302 4.73 -34.56 -6.40
C ALA A 302 4.76 -35.93 -7.11
N ARG A 303 4.10 -36.05 -8.26
CA ARG A 303 4.07 -37.28 -9.04
C ARG A 303 5.44 -37.65 -9.61
N ARG A 304 6.16 -36.68 -10.20
CA ARG A 304 7.52 -36.88 -10.71
C ARG A 304 8.50 -37.30 -9.62
N GLY A 305 8.45 -36.66 -8.44
CA GLY A 305 9.30 -37.04 -7.30
C GLY A 305 9.09 -38.47 -6.85
N HIS A 306 7.83 -38.98 -6.88
CA HIS A 306 7.56 -40.41 -6.57
C HIS A 306 8.05 -41.37 -7.65
N GLU A 307 8.01 -40.98 -8.95
CA GLU A 307 8.52 -41.80 -10.07
C GLU A 307 10.05 -41.89 -10.01
N ASP A 308 10.75 -40.79 -9.74
CA ASP A 308 12.23 -40.74 -9.57
C ASP A 308 12.70 -41.55 -8.36
N ASP A 309 11.99 -41.50 -7.24
CA ASP A 309 12.32 -42.31 -6.04
C ASP A 309 12.08 -43.82 -6.27
N ALA A 310 11.05 -44.19 -7.01
CA ALA A 310 10.75 -45.57 -7.36
C ALA A 310 11.84 -46.16 -8.29
N ASP A 311 12.30 -45.39 -9.29
CA ASP A 311 13.40 -45.80 -10.19
C ASP A 311 14.74 -45.91 -9.42
N ALA A 312 15.03 -44.98 -8.49
CA ALA A 312 16.22 -45.04 -7.65
C ALA A 312 16.22 -46.27 -6.71
N ALA A 313 15.06 -46.66 -6.20
CA ALA A 313 14.91 -47.84 -5.35
C ALA A 313 15.06 -49.14 -6.17
N GLY A 314 14.54 -49.17 -7.40
CA GLY A 314 14.67 -50.31 -8.32
C GLY A 314 16.11 -50.59 -8.75
N HIS A 315 16.96 -49.57 -8.84
CA HIS A 315 18.37 -49.72 -9.19
C HIS A 315 19.25 -50.24 -8.03
N ARG A 316 18.85 -50.04 -6.76
CA ARG A 316 19.58 -50.54 -5.58
C ARG A 316 19.29 -52.00 -5.25
N GLY A 317 18.29 -52.61 -5.89
CA GLY A 317 17.84 -53.97 -5.60
C GLY A 317 18.41 -55.07 -6.51
N ARG A 318 19.36 -54.82 -7.43
CA ARG A 318 20.02 -55.87 -8.20
C ARG A 318 21.25 -56.39 -7.44
N PRO A 319 21.22 -57.61 -6.86
CA PRO A 319 22.41 -58.24 -6.33
C PRO A 319 23.38 -58.52 -7.48
N HIS A 320 24.62 -58.11 -7.34
CA HIS A 320 25.72 -58.60 -8.12
C HIS A 320 25.79 -60.13 -7.96
N ALA A 321 25.33 -60.87 -8.93
CA ALA A 321 25.63 -62.30 -9.05
C ALA A 321 27.07 -62.44 -9.49
N SER A 322 27.88 -62.92 -8.58
CA SER A 322 29.23 -63.44 -8.83
C SER A 322 29.17 -64.85 -9.35
#